data_0efaee58ffc2441f575d4b5fd45dafb5
#
_entry.id   0efaee58ffc2441f575d4b5fd45dafb5
#
_cell.length_a   1.000
_cell.length_b   1.000
_cell.length_c   1.000
_cell.angle_alpha   90.00
_cell.angle_beta   90.00
_cell.angle_gamma   90.00
#
_symmetry.space_group_name_H-M   'P 1'
#
loop_
_entity.id
_entity.type
_entity.pdbx_description
1 polymer ?
#
loop_
_entity_poly.entity_id
_entity_poly.type
_entity_poly.pdbx_seq_one_letter_code
_entity_poly.pdbx_strand_id
1 'polypeptide(L)'
;MKKKIGKEIISVNNVVKKFGDFEALKGVSAKIFEKEVVVVLGPSGSWKSTFIRTINRLEPHDSGNIIVDGVEINDDVKNLRNVRSNVGMVFQQFNLFPHLTVLRNITLGPQKVKGLSRSESNEIAMSLLERVGIPEQADKFPSQLSGGQQQRVAIARALALNPKLLILDE
;
A
#
# COMPACT_ATOMS: atom_id res chain seq x y z
N MET A 1 -1.57 30.64 -10.95
CA MET A 1 -1.27 30.35 -9.54
C MET A 1 -0.32 29.16 -9.46
N LYS A 2 0.93 29.32 -9.00
CA LYS A 2 1.84 28.18 -8.74
C LYS A 2 1.27 27.39 -7.57
N LYS A 3 0.79 26.15 -7.80
CA LYS A 3 0.42 25.23 -6.73
C LYS A 3 1.61 25.14 -5.78
N LYS A 4 1.44 25.45 -4.49
CA LYS A 4 2.45 25.17 -3.47
C LYS A 4 2.70 23.67 -3.51
N ILE A 5 3.87 23.25 -4.04
CA ILE A 5 4.31 21.87 -4.03
C ILE A 5 4.50 21.51 -2.54
N GLY A 6 3.84 20.44 -2.08
CA GLY A 6 3.97 19.94 -0.71
C GLY A 6 5.39 19.41 -0.45
N LYS A 7 5.60 18.87 0.76
CA LYS A 7 6.86 18.16 1.08
C LYS A 7 7.02 16.94 0.17
N GLU A 8 8.24 16.68 -0.31
CA GLU A 8 8.57 15.45 -1.04
C GLU A 8 8.34 14.24 -0.10
N ILE A 9 7.49 13.31 -0.52
CA ILE A 9 7.15 12.10 0.27
C ILE A 9 7.81 10.85 -0.30
N ILE A 10 8.06 10.81 -1.61
CA ILE A 10 8.84 9.74 -2.25
C ILE A 10 9.87 10.36 -3.17
N SER A 11 11.10 9.88 -3.06
CA SER A 11 12.20 10.13 -3.97
C SER A 11 12.73 8.80 -4.51
N VAL A 12 12.68 8.63 -5.82
CA VAL A 12 13.23 7.47 -6.53
C VAL A 12 14.33 7.98 -7.43
N ASN A 13 15.54 7.46 -7.28
CA ASN A 13 16.71 7.91 -8.02
C ASN A 13 17.37 6.72 -8.71
N ASN A 14 17.34 6.72 -10.04
CA ASN A 14 18.04 5.79 -10.91
C ASN A 14 17.88 4.32 -10.53
N VAL A 15 16.64 3.92 -10.18
CA VAL A 15 16.33 2.58 -9.70
C VAL A 15 16.34 1.56 -10.82
N VAL A 16 17.14 0.51 -10.64
CA VAL A 16 17.26 -0.65 -11.54
C VAL A 16 16.72 -1.88 -10.84
N LYS A 17 15.99 -2.71 -11.58
CA LYS A 17 15.55 -4.02 -11.16
C LYS A 17 15.79 -5.03 -12.26
N LYS A 18 16.43 -6.14 -11.91
CA LYS A 18 16.73 -7.26 -12.82
C LYS A 18 16.02 -8.54 -12.37
N PHE A 19 15.65 -9.35 -13.32
CA PHE A 19 15.23 -10.74 -13.14
C PHE A 19 16.13 -11.62 -14.01
N GLY A 20 17.16 -12.22 -13.40
CA GLY A 20 18.27 -12.80 -14.13
C GLY A 20 18.97 -11.75 -14.98
N ASP A 21 19.14 -12.00 -16.28
CA ASP A 21 19.78 -11.08 -17.22
C ASP A 21 18.83 -9.97 -17.74
N PHE A 22 17.54 -10.06 -17.43
CA PHE A 22 16.53 -9.14 -17.93
C PHE A 22 16.39 -7.92 -17.01
N GLU A 23 16.61 -6.72 -17.55
CA GLU A 23 16.35 -5.45 -16.83
C GLU A 23 14.88 -5.04 -16.96
N ALA A 24 14.11 -5.23 -15.89
CA ALA A 24 12.72 -4.82 -15.78
C ALA A 24 12.56 -3.31 -15.52
N LEU A 25 13.39 -2.75 -14.65
CA LEU A 25 13.48 -1.31 -14.42
C LEU A 25 14.88 -0.82 -14.82
N LYS A 26 14.95 0.18 -15.69
CA LYS A 26 16.17 0.65 -16.35
C LYS A 26 16.53 2.06 -15.91
N GLY A 27 16.83 2.25 -14.61
CA GLY A 27 17.21 3.55 -14.09
C GLY A 27 16.02 4.51 -13.92
N VAL A 28 14.92 4.03 -13.34
CA VAL A 28 13.72 4.84 -13.11
C VAL A 28 13.97 5.90 -12.05
N SER A 29 13.59 7.15 -12.36
CA SER A 29 13.64 8.26 -11.40
C SER A 29 12.30 8.97 -11.35
N ALA A 30 11.82 9.28 -10.13
CA ALA A 30 10.55 9.95 -9.91
C ALA A 30 10.56 10.67 -8.55
N LYS A 31 9.78 11.74 -8.44
CA LYS A 31 9.52 12.46 -7.19
C LYS A 31 8.03 12.61 -7.01
N ILE A 32 7.54 12.32 -5.81
CA ILE A 32 6.13 12.43 -5.45
C ILE A 32 6.02 13.28 -4.20
N PHE A 33 5.06 14.20 -4.20
CA PHE A 33 4.85 15.18 -3.14
C PHE A 33 3.58 14.88 -2.36
N GLU A 34 3.49 15.40 -1.14
CA GLU A 34 2.30 15.28 -0.31
C GLU A 34 1.05 15.80 -1.05
N LYS A 35 -0.06 15.06 -0.90
CA LYS A 35 -1.37 15.36 -1.54
C LYS A 35 -1.35 15.28 -3.07
N GLU A 36 -0.32 14.72 -3.66
CA GLU A 36 -0.26 14.46 -5.09
C GLU A 36 -0.92 13.11 -5.41
N VAL A 37 -1.62 13.06 -6.53
CA VAL A 37 -2.12 11.82 -7.14
C VAL A 37 -1.28 11.55 -8.37
N VAL A 38 -0.52 10.46 -8.34
CA VAL A 38 0.34 10.04 -9.45
C VAL A 38 -0.21 8.78 -10.07
N VAL A 39 -0.33 8.77 -11.39
CA VAL A 39 -0.81 7.61 -12.16
C VAL A 39 0.34 7.07 -12.99
N VAL A 40 0.63 5.77 -12.84
CA VAL A 40 1.62 5.05 -13.62
C VAL A 40 0.91 4.33 -14.77
N LEU A 41 1.13 4.77 -15.99
CA LEU A 41 0.49 4.23 -17.20
C LEU A 41 1.49 3.42 -18.04
N GLY A 42 0.98 2.43 -18.74
CA GLY A 42 1.74 1.60 -19.68
C GLY A 42 1.02 0.29 -20.00
N PRO A 43 1.42 -0.44 -21.06
CA PRO A 43 0.82 -1.71 -21.44
C PRO A 43 1.03 -2.78 -20.38
N SER A 44 0.29 -3.90 -20.47
CA SER A 44 0.54 -5.09 -19.66
C SER A 44 1.99 -5.57 -19.87
N GLY A 45 2.63 -6.01 -18.77
CA GLY A 45 4.04 -6.42 -18.80
C GLY A 45 5.07 -5.27 -18.80
N SER A 46 4.66 -4.01 -18.71
CA SER A 46 5.61 -2.87 -18.60
C SER A 46 6.17 -2.63 -17.19
N TRP A 47 6.08 -3.62 -16.31
CA TRP A 47 6.69 -3.64 -14.97
C TRP A 47 6.18 -2.56 -14.00
N LYS A 48 4.96 -2.03 -14.22
CA LYS A 48 4.32 -1.04 -13.32
C LYS A 48 4.21 -1.57 -11.90
N SER A 49 3.64 -2.77 -11.73
CA SER A 49 3.51 -3.42 -10.43
C SER A 49 4.87 -3.66 -9.77
N THR A 50 5.89 -4.03 -10.54
CA THR A 50 7.26 -4.18 -10.04
C THR A 50 7.77 -2.84 -9.51
N PHE A 51 7.63 -1.76 -10.28
CA PHE A 51 8.06 -0.43 -9.84
C PHE A 51 7.38 0.00 -8.54
N ILE A 52 6.05 -0.07 -8.45
CA ILE A 52 5.34 0.38 -7.24
C ILE A 52 5.66 -0.51 -6.02
N ARG A 53 5.95 -1.80 -6.22
CA ARG A 53 6.36 -2.73 -5.16
C ARG A 53 7.79 -2.50 -4.67
N THR A 54 8.64 -1.82 -5.43
CA THR A 54 9.96 -1.40 -4.92
C THR A 54 9.84 -0.31 -3.87
N ILE A 55 8.81 0.54 -3.91
CA ILE A 55 8.61 1.67 -2.99
C ILE A 55 8.44 1.21 -1.52
N ASN A 56 7.87 0.02 -1.29
CA ASN A 56 7.72 -0.56 0.06
C ASN A 56 8.57 -1.83 0.26
N ARG A 57 9.52 -2.08 -0.66
CA ARG A 57 10.41 -3.25 -0.70
C ARG A 57 9.67 -4.59 -0.61
N LEU A 58 8.50 -4.69 -1.20
CA LEU A 58 7.89 -5.99 -1.53
C LEU A 58 8.65 -6.64 -2.68
N GLU A 59 9.23 -5.82 -3.55
CA GLU A 59 10.19 -6.22 -4.57
C GLU A 59 11.50 -5.45 -4.32
N PRO A 60 12.61 -6.12 -4.00
CA PRO A 60 13.89 -5.44 -3.81
C PRO A 60 14.43 -4.93 -5.15
N HIS A 61 14.91 -3.69 -5.18
CA HIS A 61 15.67 -3.15 -6.33
C HIS A 61 17.14 -3.55 -6.22
N ASP A 62 17.85 -3.60 -7.35
CA ASP A 62 19.24 -4.05 -7.42
C ASP A 62 20.22 -2.90 -7.31
N SER A 63 19.86 -1.72 -7.83
CA SER A 63 20.65 -0.49 -7.70
C SER A 63 19.76 0.75 -7.73
N GLY A 64 20.35 1.91 -7.44
CA GLY A 64 19.62 3.15 -7.24
C GLY A 64 19.24 3.36 -5.77
N ASN A 65 18.40 4.37 -5.52
CA ASN A 65 18.01 4.75 -4.17
C ASN A 65 16.53 5.12 -4.15
N ILE A 66 15.82 4.65 -3.12
CA ILE A 66 14.43 5.01 -2.84
C ILE A 66 14.34 5.54 -1.42
N ILE A 67 13.75 6.72 -1.26
CA ILE A 67 13.47 7.33 0.03
C ILE A 67 11.96 7.52 0.14
N VAL A 68 11.35 7.06 1.24
CA VAL A 68 9.93 7.23 1.53
C VAL A 68 9.79 7.91 2.88
N ASP A 69 9.13 9.06 2.91
CA ASP A 69 8.95 9.90 4.10
C ASP A 69 10.26 10.16 4.88
N GLY A 70 11.34 10.38 4.13
CA GLY A 70 12.69 10.62 4.67
C GLY A 70 13.44 9.38 5.12
N VAL A 71 12.87 8.18 4.95
CA VAL A 71 13.51 6.90 5.29
C VAL A 71 13.97 6.20 4.01
N GLU A 72 15.26 5.86 3.95
CA GLU A 72 15.82 5.10 2.84
C GLU A 72 15.35 3.64 2.87
N ILE A 73 14.93 3.15 1.72
CA ILE A 73 14.47 1.77 1.53
C ILE A 73 15.69 0.85 1.30
N ASN A 74 16.05 0.12 2.33
CA ASN A 74 17.12 -0.86 2.32
C ASN A 74 16.71 -2.13 3.09
N ASP A 75 17.64 -3.04 3.39
CA ASP A 75 17.35 -4.30 4.09
C ASP A 75 17.27 -4.16 5.61
N ASP A 76 17.37 -2.95 6.17
CA ASP A 76 17.15 -2.72 7.60
C ASP A 76 15.70 -2.99 7.99
N VAL A 77 15.50 -4.03 8.79
CA VAL A 77 14.15 -4.50 9.22
C VAL A 77 13.37 -3.42 9.97
N LYS A 78 14.04 -2.55 10.75
CA LYS A 78 13.36 -1.46 11.47
C LYS A 78 12.86 -0.40 10.52
N ASN A 79 13.69 -0.01 9.54
CA ASN A 79 13.31 0.93 8.49
C ASN A 79 12.14 0.41 7.67
N LEU A 80 12.19 -0.86 7.25
CA LEU A 80 11.12 -1.49 6.49
C LEU A 80 9.80 -1.56 7.26
N ARG A 81 9.84 -1.88 8.55
CA ARG A 81 8.64 -1.90 9.40
C ARG A 81 8.02 -0.50 9.49
N ASN A 82 8.84 0.53 9.72
CA ASN A 82 8.38 1.92 9.77
C ASN A 82 7.74 2.34 8.45
N VAL A 83 8.42 2.13 7.32
CA VAL A 83 7.89 2.47 6.00
C VAL A 83 6.58 1.73 5.73
N ARG A 84 6.53 0.42 5.91
CA ARG A 84 5.33 -0.39 5.66
C ARG A 84 4.14 -0.05 6.55
N SER A 85 4.37 0.49 7.74
CA SER A 85 3.29 0.99 8.60
C SER A 85 2.69 2.31 8.12
N ASN A 86 3.45 3.09 7.35
CA ASN A 86 3.06 4.39 6.80
C ASN A 86 2.63 4.33 5.32
N VAL A 87 2.78 3.17 4.67
CA VAL A 87 2.40 2.92 3.28
C VAL A 87 1.28 1.90 3.24
N GLY A 88 0.07 2.34 2.94
CA GLY A 88 -1.05 1.44 2.63
C GLY A 88 -0.90 0.89 1.22
N MET A 89 -1.23 -0.39 1.02
CA MET A 89 -1.20 -1.00 -0.31
C MET A 89 -2.45 -1.82 -0.57
N VAL A 90 -3.06 -1.60 -1.73
CA VAL A 90 -4.13 -2.41 -2.29
C VAL A 90 -3.56 -3.18 -3.47
N PHE A 91 -3.64 -4.50 -3.42
CA PHE A 91 -3.12 -5.39 -4.44
C PHE A 91 -4.18 -5.67 -5.50
N GLN A 92 -3.77 -5.99 -6.71
CA GLN A 92 -4.64 -6.38 -7.82
C GLN A 92 -5.59 -7.55 -7.44
N GLN A 93 -5.11 -8.54 -6.71
CA GLN A 93 -5.89 -9.69 -6.24
C GLN A 93 -6.48 -9.49 -4.83
N PHE A 94 -6.51 -8.23 -4.33
CA PHE A 94 -6.99 -7.83 -3.00
C PHE A 94 -6.26 -8.48 -1.82
N ASN A 95 -5.78 -9.71 -1.93
CA ASN A 95 -5.03 -10.48 -0.93
C ASN A 95 -5.67 -10.43 0.47
N LEU A 96 -7.00 -10.62 0.53
CA LEU A 96 -7.70 -10.76 1.80
C LEU A 96 -7.39 -12.12 2.42
N PHE A 97 -7.30 -12.16 3.74
CA PHE A 97 -7.13 -13.41 4.49
C PHE A 97 -8.44 -14.21 4.44
N PRO A 98 -8.49 -15.35 3.72
CA PRO A 98 -9.75 -16.05 3.45
C PRO A 98 -10.38 -16.69 4.70
N HIS A 99 -9.56 -16.98 5.71
CA HIS A 99 -9.96 -17.56 6.99
C HIS A 99 -10.38 -16.52 8.05
N LEU A 100 -10.34 -15.23 7.72
CA LEU A 100 -10.76 -14.15 8.59
C LEU A 100 -12.01 -13.47 8.02
N THR A 101 -12.89 -13.00 8.92
CA THR A 101 -14.01 -12.16 8.51
C THR A 101 -13.51 -10.82 7.94
N VAL A 102 -14.38 -10.08 7.28
CA VAL A 102 -14.13 -8.72 6.79
C VAL A 102 -13.61 -7.82 7.92
N LEU A 103 -14.32 -7.79 9.05
CA LEU A 103 -13.93 -7.01 10.22
C LEU A 103 -12.53 -7.40 10.70
N ARG A 104 -12.23 -8.71 10.78
CA ARG A 104 -10.92 -9.20 11.21
C ARG A 104 -9.80 -8.91 10.21
N ASN A 105 -10.09 -8.92 8.92
CA ASN A 105 -9.13 -8.49 7.88
C ASN A 105 -8.68 -7.03 8.08
N ILE A 106 -9.60 -6.16 8.48
CA ILE A 106 -9.32 -4.73 8.67
C ILE A 106 -8.64 -4.48 10.02
N THR A 107 -9.11 -5.15 11.10
CA THR A 107 -8.62 -4.90 12.47
C THR A 107 -7.24 -5.48 12.77
N LEU A 108 -6.77 -6.45 11.98
CA LEU A 108 -5.50 -7.15 12.22
C LEU A 108 -4.30 -6.17 12.25
N GLY A 109 -4.23 -5.26 11.28
CA GLY A 109 -3.18 -4.25 11.20
C GLY A 109 -3.14 -3.32 12.42
N PRO A 110 -4.22 -2.62 12.76
CA PRO A 110 -4.32 -1.79 13.97
C PRO A 110 -3.91 -2.52 15.25
N GLN A 111 -4.36 -3.74 15.45
CA GLN A 111 -4.02 -4.53 16.64
C GLN A 111 -2.54 -4.94 16.66
N LYS A 112 -2.02 -5.47 15.55
CA LYS A 112 -0.66 -6.07 15.53
C LYS A 112 0.45 -5.05 15.31
N VAL A 113 0.19 -3.97 14.58
CA VAL A 113 1.20 -2.97 14.22
C VAL A 113 1.17 -1.77 15.17
N LYS A 114 -0.03 -1.30 15.53
CA LYS A 114 -0.21 -0.14 16.42
C LYS A 114 -0.49 -0.51 17.88
N GLY A 115 -0.73 -1.78 18.18
CA GLY A 115 -1.02 -2.25 19.54
C GLY A 115 -2.38 -1.78 20.06
N LEU A 116 -3.32 -1.39 19.17
CA LEU A 116 -4.64 -0.92 19.58
C LEU A 116 -5.46 -2.08 20.17
N SER A 117 -6.32 -1.74 21.11
CA SER A 117 -7.30 -2.68 21.67
C SER A 117 -8.26 -3.20 20.60
N ARG A 118 -8.99 -4.27 20.94
CA ARG A 118 -10.01 -4.83 20.05
C ARG A 118 -11.15 -3.84 19.82
N SER A 119 -11.57 -3.10 20.85
CA SER A 119 -12.64 -2.10 20.73
C SER A 119 -12.24 -0.99 19.76
N GLU A 120 -11.12 -0.31 20.01
CA GLU A 120 -10.61 0.77 19.15
C GLU A 120 -10.42 0.31 17.70
N SER A 121 -9.87 -0.90 17.50
CA SER A 121 -9.69 -1.45 16.16
C SER A 121 -11.02 -1.75 15.45
N ASN A 122 -12.04 -2.19 16.19
CA ASN A 122 -13.37 -2.44 15.64
C ASN A 122 -14.06 -1.13 15.25
N GLU A 123 -13.96 -0.08 16.07
CA GLU A 123 -14.51 1.24 15.76
C GLU A 123 -13.90 1.82 14.48
N ILE A 124 -12.57 1.74 14.35
CA ILE A 124 -11.87 2.15 13.12
C ILE A 124 -12.37 1.34 11.93
N ALA A 125 -12.46 0.02 12.07
CA ALA A 125 -12.86 -0.85 10.97
C ALA A 125 -14.30 -0.60 10.54
N MET A 126 -15.25 -0.44 11.48
CA MET A 126 -16.65 -0.15 11.16
C MET A 126 -16.80 1.21 10.49
N SER A 127 -16.14 2.26 11.00
CA SER A 127 -16.14 3.58 10.35
C SER A 127 -15.60 3.52 8.91
N LEU A 128 -14.56 2.71 8.65
CA LEU A 128 -14.04 2.53 7.29
C LEU A 128 -14.99 1.73 6.40
N LEU A 129 -15.67 0.71 6.94
CA LEU A 129 -16.69 -0.05 6.21
C LEU A 129 -17.90 0.82 5.84
N GLU A 130 -18.35 1.69 6.73
CA GLU A 130 -19.37 2.72 6.45
C GLU A 130 -18.91 3.65 5.34
N ARG A 131 -17.67 4.14 5.43
CA ARG A 131 -17.09 5.05 4.42
C ARG A 131 -16.99 4.44 3.03
N VAL A 132 -16.74 3.11 2.93
CA VAL A 132 -16.73 2.40 1.66
C VAL A 132 -18.11 1.80 1.29
N GLY A 133 -19.15 2.01 2.11
CA GLY A 133 -20.54 1.68 1.85
C GLY A 133 -20.88 0.19 1.90
N ILE A 134 -20.26 -0.57 2.83
CA ILE A 134 -20.50 -2.00 3.04
C ILE A 134 -20.43 -2.44 4.53
N PRO A 135 -20.98 -1.68 5.49
CA PRO A 135 -20.88 -2.03 6.91
C PRO A 135 -21.55 -3.38 7.25
N GLU A 136 -22.61 -3.75 6.53
CA GLU A 136 -23.35 -5.00 6.71
C GLU A 136 -22.55 -6.25 6.33
N GLN A 137 -21.38 -6.09 5.70
CA GLN A 137 -20.51 -7.20 5.33
C GLN A 137 -19.48 -7.57 6.43
N ALA A 138 -19.47 -6.88 7.57
CA ALA A 138 -18.43 -6.99 8.60
C ALA A 138 -18.15 -8.44 9.06
N ASP A 139 -19.18 -9.24 9.23
CA ASP A 139 -19.09 -10.61 9.75
C ASP A 139 -18.91 -11.68 8.66
N LYS A 140 -18.98 -11.29 7.39
CA LYS A 140 -18.79 -12.22 6.27
C LYS A 140 -17.32 -12.53 6.01
N PHE A 141 -17.08 -13.66 5.35
CA PHE A 141 -15.77 -14.06 4.87
C PHE A 141 -15.56 -13.57 3.42
N PRO A 142 -14.30 -13.40 2.96
CA PRO A 142 -14.00 -12.95 1.60
C PRO A 142 -14.69 -13.75 0.49
N SER A 143 -14.84 -15.07 0.67
CA SER A 143 -15.52 -15.96 -0.29
C SER A 143 -17.01 -15.67 -0.49
N GLN A 144 -17.63 -14.92 0.44
CA GLN A 144 -19.04 -14.55 0.39
C GLN A 144 -19.27 -13.17 -0.26
N LEU A 145 -18.19 -12.51 -0.71
CA LEU A 145 -18.21 -11.16 -1.27
C LEU A 145 -18.02 -11.18 -2.78
N SER A 146 -18.69 -10.25 -3.46
CA SER A 146 -18.35 -9.93 -4.85
C SER A 146 -16.95 -9.32 -4.97
N GLY A 147 -16.34 -9.34 -6.16
CA GLY A 147 -15.03 -8.74 -6.40
C GLY A 147 -14.98 -7.27 -6.01
N GLY A 148 -16.01 -6.49 -6.35
CA GLY A 148 -16.09 -5.07 -5.94
C GLY A 148 -16.21 -4.87 -4.43
N GLN A 149 -16.88 -5.77 -3.69
CA GLN A 149 -16.92 -5.74 -2.23
C GLN A 149 -15.55 -6.11 -1.64
N GLN A 150 -14.87 -7.14 -2.17
CA GLN A 150 -13.51 -7.50 -1.76
C GLN A 150 -12.53 -6.35 -1.96
N GLN A 151 -12.63 -5.62 -3.07
CA GLN A 151 -11.83 -4.42 -3.33
C GLN A 151 -12.06 -3.34 -2.28
N ARG A 152 -13.33 -3.06 -1.93
CA ARG A 152 -13.67 -2.09 -0.88
C ARG A 152 -13.11 -2.50 0.48
N VAL A 153 -13.17 -3.79 0.83
CA VAL A 153 -12.52 -4.32 2.06
C VAL A 153 -11.00 -4.12 2.02
N ALA A 154 -10.35 -4.38 0.88
CA ALA A 154 -8.91 -4.18 0.72
C ALA A 154 -8.52 -2.71 0.89
N ILE A 155 -9.33 -1.78 0.36
CA ILE A 155 -9.15 -0.34 0.55
C ILE A 155 -9.32 0.03 2.03
N ALA A 156 -10.39 -0.43 2.69
CA ALA A 156 -10.62 -0.18 4.12
C ALA A 156 -9.45 -0.73 4.97
N ARG A 157 -8.97 -1.93 4.68
CA ARG A 157 -7.80 -2.54 5.33
C ARG A 157 -6.53 -1.70 5.17
N ALA A 158 -6.28 -1.21 3.95
CA ALA A 158 -5.10 -0.37 3.68
C ALA A 158 -5.17 0.96 4.43
N LEU A 159 -6.37 1.55 4.60
CA LEU A 159 -6.59 2.80 5.32
C LEU A 159 -6.58 2.64 6.84
N ALA A 160 -6.80 1.44 7.38
CA ALA A 160 -6.94 1.21 8.83
C ALA A 160 -5.69 1.58 9.64
N LEU A 161 -4.51 1.57 9.02
CA LEU A 161 -3.28 2.05 9.64
C LEU A 161 -3.08 3.57 9.55
N ASN A 162 -4.04 4.30 8.94
CA ASN A 162 -3.92 5.73 8.66
C ASN A 162 -2.58 6.07 7.96
N PRO A 163 -2.33 5.49 6.78
CA PRO A 163 -1.05 5.64 6.09
C PRO A 163 -0.87 7.05 5.54
N LYS A 164 0.37 7.49 5.41
CA LYS A 164 0.74 8.76 4.76
C LYS A 164 0.69 8.64 3.23
N LEU A 165 0.84 7.44 2.71
CA LEU A 165 0.87 7.11 1.29
C LEU A 165 -0.03 5.90 1.03
N LEU A 166 -0.85 5.96 -0.01
CA LEU A 166 -1.63 4.84 -0.50
C LEU A 166 -1.16 4.45 -1.90
N ILE A 167 -0.82 3.18 -2.08
CA ILE A 167 -0.45 2.58 -3.35
C ILE A 167 -1.59 1.68 -3.80
N LEU A 168 -2.05 1.88 -5.03
CA LEU A 168 -3.06 1.04 -5.67
C LEU A 168 -2.40 0.31 -6.84
N ASP A 169 -2.36 -1.02 -6.78
CA ASP A 169 -1.84 -1.89 -7.84
C ASP A 169 -3.04 -2.43 -8.64
N GLU A 170 -3.62 -1.54 -9.50
CA GLU A 170 -4.89 -1.66 -10.24
C GLU A 170 -6.18 -1.57 -9.41
#